data_9144d116b01e53e281bfedcaf6fb593c
#
_entry.id   9144d116b01e53e281bfedcaf6fb593c
#
_cell.length_a   1.000
_cell.length_b   1.000
_cell.length_c   1.000
_cell.angle_alpha   90.00
_cell.angle_beta   90.00
_cell.angle_gamma   90.00
#
_symmetry.space_group_name_H-M   'P 1'
#
loop_
_entity.id
_entity.type
_entity.pdbx_description
1 polymer ?
#
loop_
_entity_poly.entity_id
_entity_poly.type
_entity_poly.pdbx_seq_one_letter_code
_entity_poly.pdbx_strand_id
1 'polypeptide(L)'
;DRLAPQPAAAPSAPTPTAPAAAPAAAVPEGWTAVPHSRVRKIIAQRLQESKTTAPHFYLRMSARVDTLLALRAQLNASGRVKVSVNDFIVKAAAQALVDVPAMNVVWTEEAVLQAPTADVAIAVASEKGLVTPVIRDVASLSLSALSAKIKDAVGRANEGRLSTADLQGGTLT
;
A
#
# COMPACT_ATOMS: atom_id res chain seq x y z
N ASP A 1 -53.95 44.04 -27.01
CA ASP A 1 -53.37 42.73 -27.14
C ASP A 1 -51.94 42.86 -27.66
N ARG A 2 -50.96 42.78 -26.76
CA ARG A 2 -49.53 42.72 -27.10
C ARG A 2 -49.03 41.36 -26.70
N LEU A 3 -48.77 40.50 -27.69
CA LEU A 3 -48.04 39.26 -27.52
C LEU A 3 -46.59 39.59 -27.15
N ALA A 4 -46.12 39.08 -26.00
CA ALA A 4 -44.74 39.13 -25.59
C ALA A 4 -43.91 38.15 -26.43
N PRO A 5 -42.66 38.46 -26.83
CA PRO A 5 -41.81 37.57 -27.59
C PRO A 5 -41.31 36.42 -26.72
N GLN A 6 -41.41 35.18 -27.23
CA GLN A 6 -40.95 33.96 -26.66
C GLN A 6 -39.41 33.93 -26.75
N PRO A 7 -38.67 33.59 -25.66
CA PRO A 7 -37.20 33.50 -25.74
C PRO A 7 -36.79 32.31 -26.60
N ALA A 8 -35.87 32.60 -27.53
CA ALA A 8 -35.26 31.58 -28.38
C ALA A 8 -34.46 30.57 -27.55
N ALA A 9 -34.65 29.28 -27.86
CA ALA A 9 -33.93 28.16 -27.24
C ALA A 9 -32.41 28.29 -27.48
N ALA A 10 -31.64 28.25 -26.42
CA ALA A 10 -30.18 28.24 -26.49
C ALA A 10 -29.68 26.94 -27.15
N PRO A 11 -28.60 26.99 -27.97
CA PRO A 11 -28.05 25.80 -28.59
C PRO A 11 -27.49 24.82 -27.52
N SER A 12 -27.91 23.58 -27.64
CA SER A 12 -27.43 22.47 -26.75
C SER A 12 -25.93 22.31 -26.92
N ALA A 13 -25.18 22.35 -25.80
CA ALA A 13 -23.75 22.05 -25.79
C ALA A 13 -23.49 20.60 -26.25
N PRO A 14 -22.43 20.33 -27.01
CA PRO A 14 -22.12 18.99 -27.46
C PRO A 14 -21.82 18.09 -26.25
N THR A 15 -22.51 16.95 -26.18
CA THR A 15 -22.27 15.90 -25.18
C THR A 15 -20.84 15.41 -25.34
N PRO A 16 -20.03 15.32 -24.24
CA PRO A 16 -18.69 14.79 -24.34
C PRO A 16 -18.75 13.32 -24.78
N THR A 17 -18.18 13.04 -25.94
CA THR A 17 -18.03 11.70 -26.48
C THR A 17 -17.13 10.91 -25.53
N ALA A 18 -17.62 9.81 -24.96
CA ALA A 18 -16.81 8.90 -24.15
C ALA A 18 -15.60 8.43 -24.98
N PRO A 19 -14.39 8.31 -24.35
CA PRO A 19 -13.21 7.81 -25.04
C PRO A 19 -13.51 6.46 -25.67
N ALA A 20 -13.25 6.31 -26.97
CA ALA A 20 -13.39 5.05 -27.68
C ALA A 20 -12.55 3.97 -26.96
N ALA A 21 -13.16 2.85 -26.60
CA ALA A 21 -12.46 1.71 -26.03
C ALA A 21 -11.33 1.29 -27.01
N ALA A 22 -10.10 1.18 -26.50
CA ALA A 22 -8.98 0.70 -27.28
C ALA A 22 -9.35 -0.67 -27.89
N PRO A 23 -8.99 -0.96 -29.16
CA PRO A 23 -9.32 -2.22 -29.80
C PRO A 23 -8.75 -3.38 -28.95
N ALA A 24 -9.62 -4.34 -28.63
CA ALA A 24 -9.19 -5.55 -27.95
C ALA A 24 -8.12 -6.25 -28.82
N ALA A 25 -6.93 -6.50 -28.22
CA ALA A 25 -5.88 -7.22 -28.92
C ALA A 25 -6.43 -8.57 -29.42
N ALA A 26 -6.23 -8.87 -30.71
CA ALA A 26 -6.65 -10.14 -31.27
C ALA A 26 -5.95 -11.29 -30.53
N VAL A 27 -6.72 -12.29 -30.09
CA VAL A 27 -6.17 -13.48 -29.42
C VAL A 27 -5.55 -14.37 -30.49
N PRO A 28 -4.24 -14.73 -30.43
CA PRO A 28 -3.64 -15.63 -31.38
C PRO A 28 -4.32 -17.00 -31.39
N GLU A 29 -4.23 -17.69 -32.54
CA GLU A 29 -4.81 -19.05 -32.69
C GLU A 29 -4.22 -20.03 -31.66
N GLY A 30 -5.05 -20.81 -31.01
CA GLY A 30 -4.65 -21.75 -29.96
C GLY A 30 -4.44 -21.12 -28.56
N TRP A 31 -4.60 -19.81 -28.41
CA TRP A 31 -4.51 -19.13 -27.11
C TRP A 31 -5.87 -18.91 -26.47
N THR A 32 -5.95 -19.04 -25.15
CA THR A 32 -7.18 -18.76 -24.40
C THR A 32 -7.05 -17.45 -23.66
N ALA A 33 -7.95 -16.50 -23.90
CA ALA A 33 -8.01 -15.25 -23.18
C ALA A 33 -8.60 -15.47 -21.79
N VAL A 34 -7.82 -15.19 -20.73
CA VAL A 34 -8.30 -15.20 -19.34
C VAL A 34 -8.46 -13.75 -18.88
N PRO A 35 -9.69 -13.28 -18.62
CA PRO A 35 -9.91 -11.90 -18.19
C PRO A 35 -9.21 -11.58 -16.87
N HIS A 36 -8.63 -10.38 -16.77
CA HIS A 36 -8.08 -9.90 -15.52
C HIS A 36 -9.17 -9.58 -14.50
N SER A 37 -8.99 -10.01 -13.25
CA SER A 37 -9.81 -9.54 -12.15
C SER A 37 -9.64 -8.01 -11.97
N ARG A 38 -10.63 -7.35 -11.34
CA ARG A 38 -10.58 -5.92 -11.02
C ARG A 38 -9.32 -5.57 -10.19
N VAL A 39 -9.01 -6.41 -9.20
CA VAL A 39 -7.82 -6.23 -8.33
C VAL A 39 -6.54 -6.29 -9.16
N ARG A 40 -6.39 -7.27 -10.07
CA ARG A 40 -5.21 -7.39 -10.93
C ARG A 40 -5.02 -6.18 -11.84
N LYS A 41 -6.10 -5.61 -12.38
CA LYS A 41 -6.04 -4.37 -13.18
C LYS A 41 -5.54 -3.19 -12.36
N ILE A 42 -6.04 -3.01 -11.13
CA ILE A 42 -5.62 -1.94 -10.23
C ILE A 42 -4.15 -2.10 -9.86
N ILE A 43 -3.70 -3.31 -9.51
CA ILE A 43 -2.29 -3.58 -9.18
C ILE A 43 -1.40 -3.22 -10.37
N ALA A 44 -1.73 -3.68 -11.58
CA ALA A 44 -0.95 -3.39 -12.79
C ALA A 44 -0.85 -1.88 -13.04
N GLN A 45 -1.96 -1.16 -12.95
CA GLN A 45 -2.01 0.30 -13.13
C GLN A 45 -1.13 1.02 -12.10
N ARG A 46 -1.26 0.69 -10.81
CA ARG A 46 -0.49 1.33 -9.74
C ARG A 46 1.01 1.05 -9.84
N LEU A 47 1.39 -0.17 -10.18
CA LEU A 47 2.80 -0.51 -10.37
C LEU A 47 3.39 0.19 -11.60
N GLN A 48 2.64 0.28 -12.69
CA GLN A 48 3.06 1.00 -13.90
C GLN A 48 3.24 2.50 -13.58
N GLU A 49 2.28 3.13 -12.93
CA GLU A 49 2.33 4.51 -12.48
C GLU A 49 3.58 4.76 -11.62
N SER A 50 3.79 3.95 -10.59
CA SER A 50 4.94 4.06 -9.70
C SER A 50 6.26 3.94 -10.45
N LYS A 51 6.39 2.99 -11.37
CA LYS A 51 7.63 2.77 -12.14
C LYS A 51 7.93 3.87 -13.15
N THR A 52 6.91 4.55 -13.66
CA THR A 52 7.10 5.62 -14.64
C THR A 52 7.28 6.99 -14.01
N THR A 53 6.73 7.22 -12.82
CA THR A 53 6.75 8.54 -12.17
C THR A 53 7.80 8.67 -11.07
N ALA A 54 8.12 7.58 -10.34
CA ALA A 54 9.06 7.64 -9.24
C ALA A 54 10.48 7.20 -9.67
N PRO A 55 11.54 8.00 -9.42
CA PRO A 55 12.92 7.64 -9.73
C PRO A 55 13.44 6.61 -8.71
N HIS A 56 13.21 5.33 -8.96
CA HIS A 56 13.64 4.25 -8.08
C HIS A 56 15.16 4.05 -8.10
N PHE A 57 15.73 3.78 -6.91
CA PHE A 57 17.07 3.22 -6.77
C PHE A 57 17.06 2.06 -5.77
N TYR A 58 18.09 1.23 -5.79
CA TYR A 58 18.16 0.00 -5.02
C TYR A 58 19.44 -0.06 -4.20
N LEU A 59 19.29 -0.33 -2.88
CA LEU A 59 20.39 -0.57 -1.97
C LEU A 59 20.38 -2.03 -1.52
N ARG A 60 21.56 -2.63 -1.42
CA ARG A 60 21.73 -3.97 -0.86
C ARG A 60 22.71 -3.91 0.30
N MET A 61 22.27 -4.42 1.45
CA MET A 61 23.09 -4.54 2.65
C MET A 61 23.01 -5.95 3.20
N SER A 62 24.06 -6.38 3.91
CA SER A 62 24.09 -7.63 4.66
C SER A 62 24.38 -7.35 6.12
N ALA A 63 23.66 -8.01 7.02
CA ALA A 63 23.86 -7.90 8.46
C ALA A 63 23.93 -9.28 9.10
N ARG A 64 24.76 -9.43 10.13
CA ARG A 64 24.78 -10.63 10.96
C ARG A 64 23.61 -10.59 11.93
N VAL A 65 22.81 -11.66 11.93
CA VAL A 65 21.57 -11.73 12.70
C VAL A 65 21.60 -12.84 13.78
N ASP A 66 22.75 -13.46 14.02
CA ASP A 66 22.89 -14.59 14.97
C ASP A 66 22.42 -14.20 16.38
N THR A 67 22.87 -13.06 16.89
CA THR A 67 22.46 -12.54 18.21
C THR A 67 20.96 -12.24 18.25
N LEU A 68 20.39 -11.69 17.18
CA LEU A 68 18.95 -11.42 17.08
C LEU A 68 18.16 -12.72 17.09
N LEU A 69 18.62 -13.76 16.39
CA LEU A 69 17.96 -15.07 16.37
C LEU A 69 18.02 -15.74 17.74
N ALA A 70 19.15 -15.65 18.45
CA ALA A 70 19.29 -16.15 19.81
C ALA A 70 18.35 -15.43 20.79
N LEU A 71 18.29 -14.09 20.73
CA LEU A 71 17.36 -13.28 21.53
C LEU A 71 15.90 -13.65 21.25
N ARG A 72 15.54 -13.77 19.96
CA ARG A 72 14.20 -14.21 19.57
C ARG A 72 13.85 -15.59 20.16
N ALA A 73 14.78 -16.54 20.11
CA ALA A 73 14.57 -17.88 20.69
C ALA A 73 14.29 -17.80 22.19
N GLN A 74 15.08 -17.02 22.93
CA GLN A 74 14.90 -16.81 24.38
C GLN A 74 13.54 -16.17 24.70
N LEU A 75 13.14 -15.12 23.97
CA LEU A 75 11.85 -14.46 24.17
C LEU A 75 10.69 -15.42 23.91
N ASN A 76 10.77 -16.21 22.84
CA ASN A 76 9.72 -17.15 22.48
C ASN A 76 9.67 -18.38 23.42
N ALA A 77 10.79 -18.78 24.01
CA ALA A 77 10.84 -19.88 24.99
C ALA A 77 10.04 -19.57 26.26
N SER A 78 9.87 -18.29 26.62
CA SER A 78 9.06 -17.88 27.77
C SER A 78 7.57 -18.20 27.63
N GLY A 79 7.09 -18.49 26.42
CA GLY A 79 5.68 -18.76 26.09
C GLY A 79 4.75 -17.53 26.19
N ARG A 80 5.23 -16.41 26.74
CA ARG A 80 4.43 -15.19 26.95
C ARG A 80 4.22 -14.40 25.67
N VAL A 81 5.18 -14.44 24.77
CA VAL A 81 5.18 -13.68 23.51
C VAL A 81 5.70 -14.59 22.41
N LYS A 82 5.14 -14.46 21.21
CA LYS A 82 5.64 -15.16 20.03
C LYS A 82 5.99 -14.11 18.97
N VAL A 83 7.27 -13.72 18.94
CA VAL A 83 7.80 -12.73 18.00
C VAL A 83 8.44 -13.41 16.78
N SER A 84 8.26 -12.80 15.61
CA SER A 84 8.89 -13.21 14.36
C SER A 84 10.17 -12.39 14.10
N VAL A 85 11.00 -12.82 13.17
CA VAL A 85 12.15 -12.02 12.69
C VAL A 85 11.65 -10.72 12.06
N ASN A 86 10.53 -10.78 11.34
CA ASN A 86 9.93 -9.60 10.71
C ASN A 86 9.55 -8.53 11.73
N ASP A 87 9.04 -8.90 12.91
CA ASP A 87 8.69 -7.94 13.97
C ASP A 87 9.91 -7.11 14.41
N PHE A 88 11.10 -7.76 14.50
CA PHE A 88 12.34 -7.06 14.80
C PHE A 88 12.78 -6.12 13.68
N ILE A 89 12.65 -6.56 12.42
CA ILE A 89 13.02 -5.74 11.25
C ILE A 89 12.10 -4.52 11.16
N VAL A 90 10.80 -4.71 11.31
CA VAL A 90 9.80 -3.63 11.29
C VAL A 90 10.06 -2.62 12.42
N LYS A 91 10.37 -3.12 13.63
CA LYS A 91 10.72 -2.24 14.75
C LYS A 91 12.01 -1.45 14.50
N ALA A 92 13.04 -2.10 13.97
CA ALA A 92 14.32 -1.44 13.64
C ALA A 92 14.12 -0.39 12.52
N ALA A 93 13.33 -0.72 11.49
CA ALA A 93 13.02 0.20 10.41
C ALA A 93 12.25 1.44 10.91
N ALA A 94 11.25 1.24 11.77
CA ALA A 94 10.52 2.35 12.38
C ALA A 94 11.42 3.23 13.25
N GLN A 95 12.36 2.65 13.99
CA GLN A 95 13.34 3.40 14.76
C GLN A 95 14.28 4.20 13.85
N ALA A 96 14.71 3.62 12.74
CA ALA A 96 15.52 4.31 11.74
C ALA A 96 14.80 5.53 11.13
N LEU A 97 13.47 5.43 10.90
CA LEU A 97 12.66 6.57 10.43
C LEU A 97 12.57 7.70 11.48
N VAL A 98 12.59 7.36 12.77
CA VAL A 98 12.65 8.35 13.85
C VAL A 98 14.02 9.01 13.91
N ASP A 99 15.08 8.22 13.77
CA ASP A 99 16.47 8.70 13.83
C ASP A 99 16.85 9.54 12.59
N VAL A 100 16.20 9.27 11.45
CA VAL A 100 16.41 9.97 10.18
C VAL A 100 15.08 10.48 9.63
N PRO A 101 14.49 11.55 10.20
CA PRO A 101 13.16 12.04 9.83
C PRO A 101 13.03 12.43 8.34
N ALA A 102 14.14 12.81 7.70
CA ALA A 102 14.18 13.12 6.27
C ALA A 102 13.82 11.91 5.37
N MET A 103 13.84 10.69 5.91
CA MET A 103 13.41 9.48 5.20
C MET A 103 11.95 9.11 5.51
N ASN A 104 11.33 9.74 6.51
CA ASN A 104 9.94 9.49 6.90
C ASN A 104 8.99 10.48 6.19
N VAL A 105 8.95 10.41 4.87
CA VAL A 105 8.33 11.44 4.02
C VAL A 105 7.53 10.81 2.88
N VAL A 106 6.60 11.60 2.35
CA VAL A 106 5.88 11.32 1.11
C VAL A 106 6.11 12.47 0.14
N TRP A 107 6.51 12.14 -1.09
CA TRP A 107 6.67 13.10 -2.17
C TRP A 107 5.32 13.48 -2.77
N THR A 108 5.10 14.78 -2.98
CA THR A 108 4.03 15.33 -3.82
C THR A 108 4.65 16.27 -4.86
N GLU A 109 3.89 16.67 -5.88
CA GLU A 109 4.39 17.61 -6.89
C GLU A 109 4.78 18.98 -6.30
N GLU A 110 4.14 19.38 -5.20
CA GLU A 110 4.31 20.71 -4.60
C GLU A 110 5.25 20.71 -3.40
N ALA A 111 5.37 19.58 -2.68
CA ALA A 111 6.12 19.53 -1.42
C ALA A 111 6.53 18.10 -1.03
N VAL A 112 7.49 18.02 -0.13
CA VAL A 112 7.78 16.80 0.64
C VAL A 112 7.00 16.86 1.94
N LEU A 113 6.09 15.91 2.15
CA LEU A 113 5.28 15.81 3.36
C LEU A 113 5.99 14.91 4.38
N GLN A 114 6.41 15.46 5.49
CA GLN A 114 7.05 14.71 6.57
C GLN A 114 5.98 14.11 7.49
N ALA A 115 6.06 12.80 7.72
CA ALA A 115 5.13 12.13 8.61
C ALA A 115 5.47 12.37 10.09
N PRO A 116 4.49 12.57 10.97
CA PRO A 116 4.73 12.82 12.40
C PRO A 116 5.09 11.53 13.17
N THR A 117 4.74 10.37 12.65
CA THR A 117 4.95 9.05 13.26
C THR A 117 5.56 8.07 12.27
N ALA A 118 6.24 7.05 12.74
CA ALA A 118 6.75 5.96 11.91
C ALA A 118 5.65 4.92 11.67
N ASP A 119 4.86 5.13 10.61
CA ASP A 119 3.79 4.25 10.17
C ASP A 119 4.32 3.31 9.09
N VAL A 120 4.29 2.00 9.35
CA VAL A 120 4.90 0.99 8.47
C VAL A 120 3.84 0.05 7.92
N ALA A 121 3.77 -0.06 6.60
CA ALA A 121 2.91 -1.02 5.94
C ALA A 121 3.56 -2.42 5.91
N ILE A 122 2.77 -3.46 6.05
CA ILE A 122 3.23 -4.85 6.03
C ILE A 122 2.62 -5.55 4.81
N ALA A 123 3.47 -6.05 3.92
CA ALA A 123 3.00 -6.81 2.77
C ALA A 123 2.44 -8.18 3.20
N VAL A 124 1.16 -8.41 2.95
CA VAL A 124 0.46 -9.65 3.27
C VAL A 124 -0.08 -10.28 1.99
N ALA A 125 0.38 -11.48 1.68
CA ALA A 125 -0.19 -12.29 0.59
C ALA A 125 -1.49 -12.95 1.09
N SER A 126 -2.61 -12.61 0.48
CA SER A 126 -3.92 -13.22 0.73
C SER A 126 -4.44 -13.94 -0.51
N GLU A 127 -5.46 -14.77 -0.36
CA GLU A 127 -6.12 -15.43 -1.51
C GLU A 127 -6.67 -14.43 -2.53
N LYS A 128 -7.02 -13.21 -2.09
CA LYS A 128 -7.54 -12.13 -2.94
C LYS A 128 -6.43 -11.28 -3.59
N GLY A 129 -5.16 -11.55 -3.26
CA GLY A 129 -3.98 -10.83 -3.75
C GLY A 129 -3.15 -10.22 -2.62
N LEU A 130 -2.13 -9.45 -3.00
CA LEU A 130 -1.26 -8.73 -2.06
C LEU A 130 -2.00 -7.51 -1.51
N VAL A 131 -2.01 -7.37 -0.18
CA VAL A 131 -2.51 -6.19 0.53
C VAL A 131 -1.45 -5.68 1.51
N THR A 132 -1.48 -4.39 1.83
CA THR A 132 -0.45 -3.74 2.64
C THR A 132 -1.06 -2.97 3.81
N PRO A 133 -1.59 -3.66 4.86
CA PRO A 133 -2.10 -2.97 6.03
C PRO A 133 -1.00 -2.18 6.74
N VAL A 134 -1.35 -0.98 7.22
CA VAL A 134 -0.44 -0.04 7.88
C VAL A 134 -0.52 -0.20 9.38
N ILE A 135 0.61 -0.46 10.02
CA ILE A 135 0.75 -0.43 11.47
C ILE A 135 1.18 0.98 11.87
N ARG A 136 0.35 1.63 12.69
CA ARG A 136 0.55 3.02 13.09
C ARG A 136 1.52 3.13 14.25
N ASP A 137 2.33 4.20 14.22
CA ASP A 137 3.26 4.60 15.27
C ASP A 137 4.09 3.44 15.85
N VAL A 138 4.71 2.69 14.93
CA VAL A 138 5.47 1.48 15.27
C VAL A 138 6.61 1.78 16.26
N ALA A 139 7.20 2.96 16.18
CA ALA A 139 8.32 3.34 17.04
C ALA A 139 7.93 3.39 18.53
N SER A 140 6.70 3.78 18.87
CA SER A 140 6.20 3.82 20.25
C SER A 140 5.83 2.45 20.82
N LEU A 141 5.58 1.45 19.96
CA LEU A 141 5.11 0.14 20.38
C LEU A 141 6.22 -0.71 20.99
N SER A 142 5.90 -1.45 22.06
CA SER A 142 6.76 -2.55 22.49
C SER A 142 6.77 -3.66 21.43
N LEU A 143 7.81 -4.49 21.41
CA LEU A 143 7.93 -5.59 20.44
C LEU A 143 6.75 -6.57 20.52
N SER A 144 6.25 -6.83 21.73
CA SER A 144 5.07 -7.69 21.93
C SER A 144 3.78 -7.07 21.39
N ALA A 145 3.58 -5.75 21.62
CA ALA A 145 2.42 -5.03 21.11
C ALA A 145 2.46 -4.96 19.57
N LEU A 146 3.63 -4.71 19.00
CA LEU A 146 3.85 -4.72 17.56
C LEU A 146 3.51 -6.09 16.96
N SER A 147 4.06 -7.18 17.52
CA SER A 147 3.77 -8.55 17.06
C SER A 147 2.27 -8.87 17.11
N ALA A 148 1.57 -8.44 18.16
CA ALA A 148 0.12 -8.64 18.28
C ALA A 148 -0.64 -7.86 17.17
N LYS A 149 -0.29 -6.60 16.93
CA LYS A 149 -0.90 -5.77 15.88
C LYS A 149 -0.64 -6.32 14.48
N ILE A 150 0.58 -6.80 14.20
CA ILE A 150 0.90 -7.44 12.91
C ILE A 150 0.06 -8.69 12.71
N LYS A 151 -0.05 -9.56 13.72
CA LYS A 151 -0.87 -10.78 13.64
C LYS A 151 -2.34 -10.48 13.43
N ASP A 152 -2.89 -9.48 14.12
CA ASP A 152 -4.26 -9.03 13.91
C ASP A 152 -4.48 -8.55 12.47
N ALA A 153 -3.58 -7.68 11.96
CA ALA A 153 -3.65 -7.17 10.60
C ALA A 153 -3.58 -8.30 9.56
N VAL A 154 -2.68 -9.29 9.75
CA VAL A 154 -2.57 -10.48 8.89
C VAL A 154 -3.85 -11.32 8.95
N GLY A 155 -4.41 -11.54 10.14
CA GLY A 155 -5.67 -12.26 10.30
C GLY A 155 -6.81 -11.57 9.56
N ARG A 156 -6.99 -10.26 9.76
CA ARG A 156 -8.01 -9.46 9.05
C ARG A 156 -7.79 -9.43 7.54
N ALA A 157 -6.53 -9.42 7.10
CA ALA A 157 -6.19 -9.47 5.67
C ALA A 157 -6.66 -10.79 5.03
N ASN A 158 -6.36 -11.92 5.67
CA ASN A 158 -6.74 -13.25 5.18
C ASN A 158 -8.26 -13.45 5.16
N GLU A 159 -8.96 -12.88 6.13
CA GLU A 159 -10.43 -12.91 6.22
C GLU A 159 -11.10 -11.86 5.30
N GLY A 160 -10.33 -11.00 4.66
CA GLY A 160 -10.86 -9.92 3.80
C GLY A 160 -11.59 -8.83 4.57
N ARG A 161 -11.26 -8.62 5.85
CA ARG A 161 -11.88 -7.66 6.78
C ARG A 161 -11.07 -6.36 6.97
N LEU A 162 -10.09 -6.09 6.10
CA LEU A 162 -9.38 -4.80 6.13
C LEU A 162 -10.28 -3.69 5.61
N SER A 163 -10.30 -2.58 6.31
CA SER A 163 -10.95 -1.34 5.90
C SER A 163 -10.03 -0.51 4.99
N THR A 164 -10.61 0.48 4.31
CA THR A 164 -9.80 1.44 3.53
C THR A 164 -8.81 2.20 4.41
N ALA A 165 -9.17 2.52 5.66
CA ALA A 165 -8.28 3.19 6.61
C ALA A 165 -7.08 2.33 7.02
N ASP A 166 -7.21 1.00 7.02
CA ASP A 166 -6.09 0.08 7.28
C ASP A 166 -5.04 0.09 6.15
N LEU A 167 -5.43 0.48 4.94
CA LEU A 167 -4.59 0.42 3.74
C LEU A 167 -4.03 1.78 3.29
N GLN A 168 -4.38 2.85 4.00
CA GLN A 168 -3.95 4.21 3.65
C GLN A 168 -2.85 4.71 4.57
N GLY A 169 -1.97 5.55 4.03
CA GLY A 169 -0.84 6.15 4.75
C GLY A 169 0.35 5.20 4.84
N GLY A 170 1.29 5.55 5.75
CA GLY A 170 2.59 4.89 5.83
C GLY A 170 3.60 5.48 4.84
N THR A 171 4.84 5.52 5.27
CA THR A 171 5.98 6.06 4.48
C THR A 171 6.95 4.95 4.09
N LEU A 172 6.78 3.75 4.65
CA LEU A 172 7.60 2.56 4.41
C LEU A 172 6.71 1.31 4.30
N THR A 173 7.13 0.38 3.45
CA THR A 173 6.50 -0.95 3.31
C THR A 173 7.56 -2.03 3.38
#